data_c261bb09553b9675a8d1749c3382afe0
#
_entry.id   c261bb09553b9675a8d1749c3382afe0
#
_cell.length_a   1.000
_cell.length_b   1.000
_cell.length_c   1.000
_cell.angle_alpha   90.00
_cell.angle_beta   90.00
_cell.angle_gamma   90.00
#
_symmetry.space_group_name_H-M   'P 1'
#
loop_
_entity.id
_entity.type
_entity.pdbx_description
1 polymer ?
#
loop_
_entity_poly.entity_id
_entity_poly.type
_entity_poly.pdbx_seq_one_letter_code
_entity_poly.pdbx_strand_id
1 'polypeptide(L)' 'MICDNVLEAVGSTPLVRLRRMTGPDDAQVLVKFEAVNVGGSVKTRTALKMIERAEERGELGPDSIIVEPTSGNQGVGLA' A
#
# COMPACT_ATOMS: atom_id res chain seq x y z
N MET A 1 -8.76 -15.12 5.53
CA MET A 1 -8.09 -14.29 6.56
C MET A 1 -9.10 -13.36 7.19
N ILE A 2 -9.13 -13.32 8.51
CA ILE A 2 -9.99 -12.39 9.26
C ILE A 2 -9.09 -11.34 9.89
N CYS A 3 -9.40 -10.05 9.65
CA CYS A 3 -8.66 -8.92 10.21
C CYS A 3 -9.54 -8.18 11.22
N ASP A 4 -8.95 -7.74 12.32
CA ASP A 4 -9.66 -6.96 13.34
C ASP A 4 -9.85 -5.48 12.93
N ASN A 5 -8.98 -4.99 12.07
CA ASN A 5 -9.09 -3.65 11.49
C ASN A 5 -8.54 -3.62 10.07
N VAL A 6 -8.81 -2.54 9.35
CA VAL A 6 -8.43 -2.42 7.95
C VAL A 6 -6.91 -2.35 7.74
N LEU A 7 -6.16 -1.88 8.73
CA LEU A 7 -4.71 -1.78 8.60
C LEU A 7 -4.04 -3.15 8.49
N GLU A 8 -4.63 -4.17 9.09
CA GLU A 8 -4.12 -5.54 8.97
C GLU A 8 -4.26 -6.10 7.55
N ALA A 9 -5.14 -5.54 6.74
CA ALA A 9 -5.34 -5.95 5.35
C ALA A 9 -4.38 -5.25 4.38
N VAL A 10 -3.68 -4.20 4.82
CA VAL A 10 -2.72 -3.48 3.96
C VAL A 10 -1.60 -4.41 3.55
N GLY A 11 -1.33 -4.45 2.24
CA GLY A 11 -0.24 -5.24 1.69
C GLY A 11 -0.58 -6.68 1.33
N SER A 12 -1.78 -7.16 1.64
CA SER A 12 -2.23 -8.51 1.27
C SER A 12 -2.70 -8.56 -0.18
N THR A 13 -1.83 -8.17 -1.10
CA THR A 13 -2.15 -8.10 -2.53
C THR A 13 -1.62 -9.31 -3.28
N PRO A 14 -2.31 -9.74 -4.36
CA PRO A 14 -1.91 -10.91 -5.11
C PRO A 14 -0.76 -10.65 -6.08
N LEU A 15 -0.04 -11.72 -6.43
CA LEU A 15 0.80 -11.77 -7.61
C LEU A 15 -0.02 -12.36 -8.75
N VAL A 16 -0.02 -11.70 -9.88
CA VAL A 16 -0.76 -12.13 -11.07
C VAL A 16 0.22 -12.46 -12.20
N ARG A 17 0.08 -13.66 -12.75
CA ARG A 17 0.90 -14.08 -13.89
C ARG A 17 0.34 -13.48 -15.18
N LEU A 18 1.20 -12.80 -15.93
CA LEU A 18 0.84 -12.36 -17.28
C LEU A 18 0.88 -13.56 -18.23
N ARG A 19 -0.20 -13.76 -18.99
CA ARG A 19 -0.32 -14.90 -19.93
C ARG A 19 -0.47 -14.50 -21.36
N ARG A 20 -1.11 -13.35 -21.63
CA ARG A 20 -1.41 -12.92 -22.99
C ARG A 20 -0.27 -12.17 -23.66
N MET A 21 0.60 -11.56 -22.86
CA MET A 21 1.73 -10.74 -23.35
C MET A 21 3.02 -11.53 -23.43
N THR A 22 3.03 -12.77 -22.95
CA THR A 22 4.21 -13.63 -22.94
C THR A 22 3.92 -14.95 -23.64
N GLY A 23 4.91 -15.49 -24.37
CA GLY A 23 4.83 -16.78 -25.00
C GLY A 23 5.55 -17.87 -24.21
N PRO A 24 5.50 -19.14 -24.69
CA PRO A 24 6.08 -20.27 -23.94
C PRO A 24 7.61 -20.19 -23.81
N ASP A 25 8.28 -19.46 -24.70
CA ASP A 25 9.73 -19.30 -24.69
C ASP A 25 10.19 -18.01 -23.99
N ASP A 26 9.23 -17.20 -23.55
CA ASP A 26 9.53 -15.95 -22.85
C ASP A 26 9.71 -16.16 -21.35
N ALA A 27 10.36 -15.19 -20.70
CA ALA A 27 10.46 -15.17 -19.25
C ALA A 27 9.08 -15.10 -18.60
N GLN A 28 8.92 -15.71 -17.44
CA GLN A 28 7.72 -15.56 -16.63
C GLN A 28 7.65 -14.15 -16.05
N VAL A 29 6.55 -13.47 -16.27
CA VAL A 29 6.33 -12.11 -15.73
C VAL A 29 5.18 -12.16 -14.74
N LEU A 30 5.46 -11.70 -13.51
CA LEU A 30 4.48 -11.62 -12.44
C LEU A 30 4.26 -10.15 -12.09
N VAL A 31 3.01 -9.78 -11.85
CA VAL A 31 2.62 -8.43 -11.50
C VAL A 31 2.08 -8.42 -10.06
N LYS A 32 2.65 -7.59 -9.21
CA LYS A 32 2.10 -7.32 -7.87
C LYS A 32 0.94 -6.35 -8.03
N PHE A 33 -0.28 -6.86 -7.88
CA PHE A 33 -1.49 -6.12 -8.22
C PHE A 33 -1.92 -5.23 -7.04
N GLU A 34 -1.33 -4.04 -6.96
CA GLU A 34 -1.55 -3.10 -5.84
C GLU A 34 -2.84 -2.27 -5.97
N ALA A 35 -3.52 -2.32 -7.09
CA ALA A 35 -4.81 -1.64 -7.25
C ALA A 35 -5.88 -2.18 -6.30
N VAL A 36 -5.74 -3.41 -5.83
CA VAL A 36 -6.67 -4.03 -4.85
C VAL A 36 -6.19 -3.85 -3.41
N ASN A 37 -5.10 -3.12 -3.19
CA ASN A 37 -4.67 -2.79 -1.83
C ASN A 37 -5.69 -1.84 -1.19
N VAL A 38 -5.72 -1.81 0.14
CA VAL A 38 -6.50 -0.81 0.89
C VAL A 38 -6.08 0.58 0.40
N GLY A 39 -7.03 1.43 0.06
CA GLY A 39 -6.75 2.74 -0.53
C GLY A 39 -6.47 2.73 -2.04
N GLY A 40 -6.44 1.56 -2.67
CA GLY A 40 -6.39 1.40 -4.12
C GLY A 40 -5.04 1.56 -4.79
N SER A 41 -3.93 1.62 -4.05
CA SER A 41 -2.60 1.74 -4.65
C SER A 41 -1.49 1.26 -3.71
N VAL A 42 -0.26 1.17 -4.26
CA VAL A 42 0.95 0.87 -3.49
C VAL A 42 1.25 1.93 -2.42
N LYS A 43 0.74 3.13 -2.57
CA LYS A 43 1.04 4.26 -1.66
C LYS A 43 0.50 4.05 -0.25
N THR A 44 -0.50 3.20 -0.06
CA THR A 44 -0.97 2.84 1.29
C THR A 44 0.13 2.17 2.10
N ARG A 45 0.98 1.36 1.48
CA ARG A 45 2.13 0.75 2.15
C ARG A 45 3.10 1.80 2.68
N THR A 46 3.42 2.77 1.84
CA THR A 46 4.31 3.88 2.22
C THR A 46 3.71 4.70 3.34
N ALA A 47 2.44 5.10 3.19
CA ALA A 47 1.73 5.92 4.18
C ALA A 47 1.67 5.22 5.55
N LEU A 48 1.29 3.95 5.59
CA LEU A 48 1.23 3.20 6.83
C LEU A 48 2.59 3.14 7.52
N LYS A 49 3.64 2.86 6.77
CA LYS A 49 5.00 2.78 7.33
C LYS A 49 5.48 4.12 7.84
N MET A 50 5.19 5.22 7.14
CA MET A 50 5.55 6.57 7.58
C MET A 50 4.90 6.90 8.92
N ILE A 51 3.60 6.61 9.06
CA ILE A 51 2.87 6.88 10.30
C ILE A 51 3.39 6.01 11.44
N GLU A 52 3.55 4.71 11.22
CA GLU A 52 4.06 3.79 12.24
C GLU A 52 5.45 4.23 12.74
N ARG A 53 6.35 4.59 11.83
CA ARG A 53 7.69 5.03 12.19
C ARG A 53 7.68 6.35 12.95
N ALA A 54 6.81 7.30 12.57
CA ALA A 54 6.67 8.57 13.29
C ALA A 54 6.14 8.35 14.71
N GLU A 55 5.19 7.44 14.88
CA GLU A 55 4.68 7.07 16.20
C GLU A 55 5.76 6.43 17.07
N GLU A 56 6.54 5.50 16.50
CA GLU A 56 7.64 4.83 17.21
C GLU A 56 8.71 5.82 17.71
N ARG A 57 8.99 6.86 16.91
CA ARG A 57 9.96 7.90 17.27
C ARG A 57 9.40 8.98 18.19
N GLY A 58 8.12 8.91 18.52
CA GLY A 58 7.45 9.92 19.34
C GLY A 58 7.18 11.24 18.63
N GLU A 59 7.30 11.28 17.29
CA GLU A 59 7.05 12.47 16.49
C GLU A 59 5.56 12.70 16.23
N LEU A 60 4.74 11.67 16.39
CA LEU A 60 3.31 11.68 16.11
C LEU A 60 2.56 11.18 17.35
N GLY A 61 1.63 11.98 17.85
CA GLY A 61 0.78 11.65 18.98
C GLY A 61 -0.70 11.89 18.69
N PRO A 62 -1.58 11.69 19.70
CA PRO A 62 -3.05 11.75 19.50
C PRO A 62 -3.57 13.08 18.97
N ASP A 63 -2.88 14.19 19.30
CA ASP A 63 -3.30 15.54 18.91
C ASP A 63 -2.53 16.07 17.70
N SER A 64 -1.74 15.23 17.07
CA SER A 64 -0.93 15.63 15.91
C SER A 64 -1.79 15.84 14.67
N ILE A 65 -1.37 16.79 13.82
CA ILE A 65 -1.98 17.07 12.52
C ILE A 65 -0.95 16.76 11.45
N ILE A 66 -1.34 15.95 10.45
CA ILE A 66 -0.48 15.60 9.33
C ILE A 66 -0.75 16.57 8.18
N VAL A 67 0.31 17.21 7.68
CA VAL A 67 0.23 18.10 6.53
C VAL A 67 1.10 17.51 5.42
N GLU A 68 0.49 17.27 4.25
CA GLU A 68 1.17 16.65 3.12
C GLU A 68 0.78 17.36 1.82
N PRO A 69 1.74 17.93 1.07
CA PRO A 69 1.46 18.55 -0.22
C PRO A 69 1.32 17.49 -1.31
N THR A 70 0.18 16.81 -1.34
CA THR A 70 -0.08 15.74 -2.28
C THR A 70 -1.35 16.00 -3.07
N SER A 71 -1.37 15.57 -4.33
CA SER A 71 -2.56 15.60 -5.18
C SER A 71 -2.98 14.22 -5.65
N GLY A 72 -2.41 13.16 -5.10
CA GLY A 72 -2.59 11.79 -5.58
C GLY A 72 -2.65 10.74 -4.49
N ASN A 73 -2.21 9.54 -4.86
CA ASN A 73 -2.38 8.32 -4.06
C ASN A 73 -1.70 8.35 -2.69
N GLN A 74 -0.62 9.10 -2.52
CA GLN A 74 0.01 9.25 -1.20
C GLN A 74 -0.94 9.90 -0.22
N GLY A 75 -1.67 10.94 -0.64
CA GLY A 75 -2.67 11.59 0.19
C GLY A 75 -3.83 10.67 0.53
N VAL A 76 -4.29 9.87 -0.44
CA VAL A 76 -5.33 8.86 -0.21
C VAL A 76 -4.85 7.83 0.82
N GLY A 77 -3.60 7.38 0.70
CA GLY A 77 -3.02 6.43 1.66
C GLY A 77 -2.93 6.99 3.07
N LEU A 78 -2.58 8.27 3.22
CA LEU A 78 -2.48 8.93 4.52
C LEU A 78 -3.84 9.17 5.16
N ALA A 79 -4.89 9.30 4.36
CA ALA A 79 -6.24 9.50 4.86
C ALA A 79 -6.78 8.25 5.54
#